data_9ad128ed2ee22f1b07b1e03ff3a44a79
#
_entry.id   9ad128ed2ee22f1b07b1e03ff3a44a79
#
_cell.length_a   1.000
_cell.length_b   1.000
_cell.length_c   1.000
_cell.angle_alpha   90.00
_cell.angle_beta   90.00
_cell.angle_gamma   90.00
#
_symmetry.space_group_name_H-M   'P 1'
#
loop_
_entity.id
_entity.type
_entity.pdbx_description
1 polymer ?
#
loop_
_entity_poly.entity_id
_entity_poly.type
_entity_poly.pdbx_seq_one_letter_code
_entity_poly.pdbx_strand_id
1 'polypeptide(L)'
;RLVGSEMCIRDRGNTPWCKLDKVKFLCPVPGYDRHFKVTEFFGIEMINVPMTPEGPDMDMVEKLVAEDDAIKGIWCVPKYSNPQGYTYSDETVRRFANLKPAAKDFRIFWDNAYIIHHLYDDRQDHLLNIIEECEKAGNPDMVYEFVSTSKVSYPGAGIAALISSEANLKEAQEYMNFQIIGHDKLNQLRHVKFFQNLDGVMNQMKKHAEILRPKFEAILQVMDQELSGLGIASWTKPNGGYFISFDAMEGCAKKIVAKAKEAGLTMTGAGATYPYHNDPQDSN
;
A
#
# COMPACT_ATOMS: atom_id res chain seq x y z
N ARG A 1 -1.73 -0.67 14.20
CA ARG A 1 -2.04 -0.03 15.51
C ARG A 1 -3.05 1.10 15.35
N LEU A 2 -2.88 2.02 14.37
CA LEU A 2 -3.84 3.13 14.20
C LEU A 2 -5.25 2.65 13.91
N VAL A 3 -5.46 1.68 13.02
CA VAL A 3 -6.78 1.09 12.82
C VAL A 3 -7.36 0.55 14.12
N GLY A 4 -6.55 -0.08 14.97
CA GLY A 4 -6.97 -0.52 16.30
C GLY A 4 -7.31 0.64 17.25
N SER A 5 -6.63 1.77 17.12
CA SER A 5 -6.94 2.98 17.92
C SER A 5 -8.28 3.56 17.50
N GLU A 6 -8.53 3.73 16.20
CA GLU A 6 -9.82 4.20 15.66
C GLU A 6 -10.98 3.25 16.03
N MET A 7 -10.71 1.92 16.07
CA MET A 7 -11.71 0.94 16.51
C MET A 7 -12.14 1.12 17.98
N CYS A 8 -11.21 1.38 18.87
CA CYS A 8 -11.46 1.32 20.31
C CYS A 8 -11.48 2.67 21.01
N ILE A 9 -10.96 3.72 20.39
CA ILE A 9 -10.72 5.03 20.97
C ILE A 9 -11.43 6.09 20.11
N ARG A 10 -11.83 7.19 20.74
CA ARG A 10 -12.49 8.30 20.03
C ARG A 10 -11.48 9.09 19.22
N ASP A 11 -11.71 9.23 17.93
CA ASP A 11 -11.08 10.26 17.10
C ASP A 11 -11.79 11.61 17.38
N ARG A 12 -11.12 12.52 18.06
CA ARG A 12 -11.57 13.92 18.29
C ARG A 12 -13.04 14.07 18.69
N GLY A 13 -13.52 13.17 19.52
CA GLY A 13 -14.91 13.20 20.00
C GLY A 13 -15.91 12.45 19.13
N ASN A 14 -15.47 11.82 18.04
CA ASN A 14 -16.29 10.88 17.29
C ASN A 14 -16.58 9.59 18.07
N THR A 15 -17.58 8.86 17.66
CA THR A 15 -17.90 7.55 18.25
C THR A 15 -16.82 6.54 17.82
N PRO A 16 -16.22 5.78 18.75
CA PRO A 16 -15.30 4.70 18.38
C PRO A 16 -15.94 3.73 17.40
N TRP A 17 -15.20 3.30 16.39
CA TRP A 17 -15.73 2.43 15.33
C TRP A 17 -16.32 1.12 15.86
N CYS A 18 -15.77 0.57 16.95
CA CYS A 18 -16.32 -0.65 17.58
C CYS A 18 -17.73 -0.48 18.19
N LYS A 19 -18.23 0.76 18.29
CA LYS A 19 -19.57 1.08 18.77
C LYS A 19 -20.54 1.44 17.64
N LEU A 20 -20.05 1.44 16.41
CA LEU A 20 -20.89 1.65 15.24
C LEU A 20 -21.46 0.31 14.78
N ASP A 21 -22.67 0.34 14.25
CA ASP A 21 -23.32 -0.87 13.72
C ASP A 21 -22.57 -1.46 12.55
N LYS A 22 -21.89 -0.61 11.78
CA LYS A 22 -21.15 -1.01 10.59
C LYS A 22 -19.97 -0.08 10.32
N VAL A 23 -18.84 -0.67 9.97
CA VAL A 23 -17.65 0.04 9.48
C VAL A 23 -17.19 -0.65 8.19
N LYS A 24 -16.85 0.15 7.20
CA LYS A 24 -16.40 -0.31 5.89
C LYS A 24 -15.07 0.35 5.50
N PHE A 25 -14.25 -0.41 4.77
CA PHE A 25 -13.04 0.11 4.13
C PHE A 25 -13.05 -0.18 2.65
N LEU A 26 -12.59 0.80 1.88
CA LEU A 26 -12.27 0.60 0.47
C LEU A 26 -10.91 -0.10 0.36
N CYS A 27 -10.86 -1.12 -0.46
CA CYS A 27 -9.70 -1.97 -0.67
C CYS A 27 -9.38 -2.02 -2.17
N PRO A 28 -8.42 -1.21 -2.66
CA PRO A 28 -7.92 -1.34 -4.02
C PRO A 28 -7.40 -2.76 -4.28
N VAL A 29 -7.87 -3.37 -5.37
CA VAL A 29 -7.58 -4.76 -5.74
C VAL A 29 -7.10 -4.89 -7.20
N PRO A 30 -6.12 -5.77 -7.46
CA PRO A 30 -5.34 -6.53 -6.48
C PRO A 30 -4.52 -5.63 -5.55
N GLY A 31 -4.35 -6.05 -4.29
CA GLY A 31 -3.72 -5.24 -3.25
C GLY A 31 -2.91 -6.05 -2.23
N TYR A 32 -2.40 -5.39 -1.21
CA TYR A 32 -1.55 -6.01 -0.20
C TYR A 32 -2.36 -6.80 0.84
N ASP A 33 -2.14 -8.11 0.89
CA ASP A 33 -2.87 -9.07 1.73
C ASP A 33 -2.88 -8.72 3.22
N ARG A 34 -1.82 -8.08 3.72
CA ARG A 34 -1.72 -7.71 5.13
C ARG A 34 -2.73 -6.62 5.51
N HIS A 35 -3.01 -5.68 4.63
CA HIS A 35 -4.05 -4.68 4.84
C HIS A 35 -5.42 -5.35 5.00
N PHE A 36 -5.73 -6.30 4.14
CA PHE A 36 -6.99 -7.04 4.19
C PHE A 36 -7.12 -7.86 5.46
N LYS A 37 -6.05 -8.58 5.85
CA LYS A 37 -6.05 -9.37 7.10
C LYS A 37 -6.23 -8.52 8.35
N VAL A 38 -5.65 -7.33 8.39
CA VAL A 38 -5.84 -6.39 9.51
C VAL A 38 -7.28 -5.90 9.54
N THR A 39 -7.84 -5.55 8.40
CA THR A 39 -9.22 -5.07 8.25
C THR A 39 -10.22 -6.15 8.67
N GLU A 40 -10.02 -7.38 8.19
CA GLU A 40 -10.82 -8.55 8.56
C GLU A 40 -10.77 -8.85 10.05
N PHE A 41 -9.57 -8.81 10.64
CA PHE A 41 -9.36 -9.05 12.08
C PHE A 41 -10.20 -8.11 12.96
N PHE A 42 -10.39 -6.87 12.54
CA PHE A 42 -11.22 -5.91 13.26
C PHE A 42 -12.71 -5.96 12.88
N GLY A 43 -13.12 -6.92 12.06
CA GLY A 43 -14.52 -7.06 11.63
C GLY A 43 -15.01 -5.93 10.71
N ILE A 44 -14.10 -5.22 10.06
CA ILE A 44 -14.42 -4.15 9.12
C ILE A 44 -14.78 -4.78 7.77
N GLU A 45 -15.93 -4.42 7.21
CA GLU A 45 -16.35 -4.86 5.90
C GLU A 45 -15.44 -4.26 4.81
N MET A 46 -14.99 -5.08 3.87
CA MET A 46 -14.11 -4.66 2.80
C MET A 46 -14.87 -4.56 1.47
N ILE A 47 -14.71 -3.41 0.79
CA ILE A 47 -15.29 -3.15 -0.52
C ILE A 47 -14.15 -3.10 -1.54
N ASN A 48 -14.20 -3.98 -2.54
CA ASN A 48 -13.22 -4.00 -3.62
C ASN A 48 -13.35 -2.75 -4.50
N VAL A 49 -12.23 -2.12 -4.80
CA VAL A 49 -12.12 -1.04 -5.77
C VAL A 49 -11.10 -1.47 -6.83
N PRO A 50 -11.46 -1.53 -8.11
CA PRO A 50 -10.51 -1.92 -9.16
C PRO A 50 -9.31 -0.98 -9.22
N MET A 51 -8.12 -1.56 -9.43
CA MET A 51 -6.90 -0.81 -9.73
C MET A 51 -6.77 -0.57 -11.24
N THR A 52 -6.27 0.60 -11.59
CA THR A 52 -5.82 0.97 -12.93
C THR A 52 -4.31 1.26 -12.91
N PRO A 53 -3.63 1.38 -14.05
CA PRO A 53 -2.21 1.78 -14.07
C PRO A 53 -1.91 3.13 -13.40
N GLU A 54 -2.91 3.99 -13.22
CA GLU A 54 -2.79 5.32 -12.62
C GLU A 54 -3.19 5.37 -11.14
N GLY A 55 -3.66 4.26 -10.58
CA GLY A 55 -4.17 4.14 -9.22
C GLY A 55 -5.55 3.48 -9.17
N PRO A 56 -6.27 3.53 -8.05
CA PRO A 56 -7.61 2.97 -7.96
C PRO A 56 -8.61 3.73 -8.84
N ASP A 57 -9.72 3.07 -9.19
CA ASP A 57 -10.84 3.72 -9.86
C ASP A 57 -11.41 4.84 -8.98
N MET A 58 -10.97 6.07 -9.27
CA MET A 58 -11.34 7.24 -8.47
C MET A 58 -12.81 7.65 -8.64
N ASP A 59 -13.45 7.34 -9.77
CA ASP A 59 -14.88 7.62 -9.94
C ASP A 59 -15.70 6.78 -8.95
N MET A 60 -15.32 5.51 -8.81
CA MET A 60 -15.91 4.62 -7.81
C MET A 60 -15.59 5.07 -6.38
N VAL A 61 -14.33 5.43 -6.09
CA VAL A 61 -13.92 5.91 -4.76
C VAL A 61 -14.72 7.13 -4.35
N GLU A 62 -14.74 8.18 -5.17
CA GLU A 62 -15.43 9.44 -4.90
C GLU A 62 -16.93 9.23 -4.65
N LYS A 63 -17.57 8.42 -5.49
CA LYS A 63 -18.99 8.10 -5.34
C LYS A 63 -19.26 7.39 -4.01
N LEU A 64 -18.52 6.31 -3.72
CA LEU A 64 -18.75 5.50 -2.53
C LEU A 64 -18.55 6.28 -1.25
N VAL A 65 -17.46 7.06 -1.13
CA VAL A 65 -17.18 7.82 0.09
C VAL A 65 -18.16 8.99 0.31
N ALA A 66 -18.74 9.53 -0.77
CA ALA A 66 -19.73 10.60 -0.68
C ALA A 66 -21.14 10.09 -0.29
N GLU A 67 -21.47 8.84 -0.64
CA GLU A 67 -22.81 8.28 -0.46
C GLU A 67 -22.96 7.46 0.84
N ASP A 68 -21.85 6.95 1.43
CA ASP A 68 -21.91 6.00 2.56
C ASP A 68 -20.99 6.44 3.70
N ASP A 69 -21.60 6.92 4.79
CA ASP A 69 -20.90 7.37 6.00
C ASP A 69 -20.35 6.21 6.86
N ALA A 70 -20.68 4.96 6.55
CA ALA A 70 -20.05 3.79 7.15
C ALA A 70 -18.64 3.52 6.59
N ILE A 71 -18.27 4.12 5.46
CA ILE A 71 -16.92 4.01 4.89
C ILE A 71 -15.99 4.93 5.66
N LYS A 72 -15.10 4.33 6.45
CA LYS A 72 -14.19 5.04 7.35
C LYS A 72 -12.75 5.11 6.85
N GLY A 73 -12.41 4.34 5.82
CA GLY A 73 -11.05 4.38 5.32
C GLY A 73 -10.84 3.72 3.97
N ILE A 74 -9.67 3.99 3.42
CA ILE A 74 -9.15 3.36 2.21
C ILE A 74 -7.67 3.01 2.43
N TRP A 75 -7.25 1.83 1.98
CA TRP A 75 -5.86 1.45 1.92
C TRP A 75 -5.23 1.88 0.61
N CYS A 76 -4.06 2.50 0.67
CA CYS A 76 -3.31 2.91 -0.52
C CYS A 76 -1.85 2.46 -0.42
N VAL A 77 -1.33 1.86 -1.50
CA VAL A 77 0.11 1.65 -1.71
C VAL A 77 0.50 2.45 -2.96
N PRO A 78 0.82 3.74 -2.82
CA PRO A 78 0.75 4.69 -3.94
C PRO A 78 1.92 4.64 -4.90
N LYS A 79 3.04 4.05 -4.52
CA LYS A 79 4.22 3.97 -5.37
C LYS A 79 4.74 2.55 -5.42
N TYR A 80 4.99 2.06 -6.65
CA TYR A 80 5.42 0.69 -6.90
C TYR A 80 4.55 -0.32 -6.14
N SER A 81 3.24 -0.21 -6.30
CA SER A 81 2.22 -0.90 -5.52
C SER A 81 2.43 -2.41 -5.45
N ASN A 82 2.03 -3.01 -4.35
CA ASN A 82 1.99 -4.45 -4.18
C ASN A 82 0.56 -4.93 -4.52
N PRO A 83 0.37 -5.78 -5.57
CA PRO A 83 1.39 -6.51 -6.34
C PRO A 83 1.76 -5.88 -7.70
N GLN A 84 1.06 -4.85 -8.18
CA GLN A 84 1.09 -4.45 -9.59
C GLN A 84 2.30 -3.58 -9.98
N GLY A 85 3.00 -3.00 -9.00
CA GLY A 85 4.12 -2.11 -9.27
C GLY A 85 3.72 -0.76 -9.86
N TYR A 86 2.44 -0.40 -9.85
CA TYR A 86 1.93 0.88 -10.32
C TYR A 86 2.28 2.02 -9.37
N THR A 87 2.42 3.21 -9.93
CA THR A 87 2.56 4.46 -9.18
C THR A 87 1.37 5.35 -9.50
N TYR A 88 0.72 5.89 -8.47
CA TYR A 88 -0.45 6.76 -8.65
C TYR A 88 -0.07 8.02 -9.43
N SER A 89 -0.92 8.39 -10.37
CA SER A 89 -0.73 9.63 -11.14
C SER A 89 -0.96 10.86 -10.28
N ASP A 90 -0.41 11.99 -10.70
CA ASP A 90 -0.64 13.29 -10.05
C ASP A 90 -2.13 13.61 -9.94
N GLU A 91 -2.91 13.27 -10.97
CA GLU A 91 -4.35 13.47 -10.97
C GLU A 91 -5.04 12.61 -9.90
N THR A 92 -4.69 11.34 -9.80
CA THR A 92 -5.19 10.44 -8.75
C THR A 92 -4.89 11.00 -7.36
N VAL A 93 -3.66 11.47 -7.11
CA VAL A 93 -3.30 12.06 -5.82
C VAL A 93 -4.11 13.33 -5.52
N ARG A 94 -4.32 14.22 -6.50
CA ARG A 94 -5.16 15.41 -6.34
C ARG A 94 -6.63 15.06 -6.10
N ARG A 95 -7.15 14.03 -6.77
CA ARG A 95 -8.51 13.54 -6.51
C ARG A 95 -8.67 13.01 -5.09
N PHE A 96 -7.69 12.26 -4.58
CA PHE A 96 -7.67 11.85 -3.18
C PHE A 96 -7.70 13.04 -2.22
N ALA A 97 -6.89 14.07 -2.46
CA ALA A 97 -6.82 15.25 -1.62
C ALA A 97 -8.14 16.06 -1.59
N ASN A 98 -8.92 15.97 -2.67
CA ASN A 98 -10.18 16.70 -2.83
C ASN A 98 -11.42 15.85 -2.48
N LEU A 99 -11.27 14.64 -1.95
CA LEU A 99 -12.40 13.80 -1.52
C LEU A 99 -13.32 14.57 -0.56
N LYS A 100 -14.61 14.29 -0.66
CA LYS A 100 -15.66 14.83 0.21
C LYS A 100 -16.44 13.69 0.86
N PRO A 101 -15.83 13.01 1.85
CA PRO A 101 -16.49 11.88 2.49
C PRO A 101 -17.72 12.30 3.28
N ALA A 102 -18.78 11.47 3.24
CA ALA A 102 -19.93 11.60 4.14
C ALA A 102 -19.50 11.37 5.62
N ALA A 103 -18.54 10.48 5.84
CA ALA A 103 -17.97 10.23 7.15
C ALA A 103 -16.93 11.31 7.52
N LYS A 104 -17.16 12.04 8.62
CA LYS A 104 -16.23 13.07 9.13
C LYS A 104 -14.90 12.49 9.61
N ASP A 105 -14.92 11.23 10.00
CA ASP A 105 -13.79 10.45 10.51
C ASP A 105 -13.18 9.52 9.44
N PHE A 106 -13.45 9.78 8.15
CA PHE A 106 -12.80 9.08 7.05
C PHE A 106 -11.30 9.36 7.00
N ARG A 107 -10.50 8.32 6.75
CA ARG A 107 -9.03 8.44 6.65
C ARG A 107 -8.47 7.69 5.45
N ILE A 108 -7.47 8.28 4.83
CA ILE A 108 -6.63 7.65 3.81
C ILE A 108 -5.42 7.05 4.51
N PHE A 109 -5.26 5.73 4.44
CA PHE A 109 -4.09 5.02 4.95
C PHE A 109 -3.08 4.85 3.81
N TRP A 110 -2.11 5.75 3.75
CA TRP A 110 -1.15 5.90 2.66
C TRP A 110 0.15 5.17 3.00
N ASP A 111 0.21 3.87 2.64
CA ASP A 111 1.38 3.02 2.90
C ASP A 111 2.45 3.23 1.83
N ASN A 112 3.35 4.19 2.07
CA ASN A 112 4.40 4.59 1.16
C ASN A 112 5.68 3.76 1.37
N ALA A 113 5.52 2.44 1.48
CA ALA A 113 6.59 1.49 1.79
C ALA A 113 7.69 1.42 0.72
N TYR A 114 7.39 1.84 -0.52
CA TYR A 114 8.29 1.69 -1.66
C TYR A 114 8.77 3.02 -2.26
N ILE A 115 8.64 4.12 -1.55
CA ILE A 115 8.92 5.49 -2.04
C ILE A 115 10.28 5.64 -2.73
N ILE A 116 11.32 4.91 -2.28
CA ILE A 116 12.70 4.99 -2.79
C ILE A 116 13.18 3.68 -3.42
N HIS A 117 12.27 2.76 -3.75
CA HIS A 117 12.62 1.42 -4.26
C HIS A 117 12.69 1.39 -5.79
N HIS A 118 13.46 2.30 -6.37
CA HIS A 118 13.71 2.36 -7.81
C HIS A 118 14.60 1.19 -8.25
N LEU A 119 14.27 0.56 -9.38
CA LEU A 119 15.13 -0.44 -10.03
C LEU A 119 16.12 0.19 -11.00
N TYR A 120 15.82 1.39 -11.50
CA TYR A 120 16.59 2.09 -12.52
C TYR A 120 16.92 3.51 -12.09
N ASP A 121 18.07 4.02 -12.50
CA ASP A 121 18.46 5.41 -12.22
C ASP A 121 17.81 6.41 -13.20
N ASP A 122 17.52 5.97 -14.41
CA ASP A 122 16.99 6.77 -15.54
C ASP A 122 15.47 6.68 -15.71
N ARG A 123 14.79 5.80 -14.97
CA ARG A 123 13.36 5.53 -15.08
C ARG A 123 12.76 5.43 -13.67
N GLN A 124 12.73 6.54 -12.96
CA GLN A 124 12.15 6.62 -11.63
C GLN A 124 10.76 7.23 -11.72
N ASP A 125 9.77 6.53 -11.17
CA ASP A 125 8.44 7.09 -11.09
C ASP A 125 8.41 8.26 -10.10
N HIS A 126 7.62 9.27 -10.42
CA HIS A 126 7.31 10.39 -9.54
C HIS A 126 6.00 10.10 -8.81
N LEU A 127 5.93 10.44 -7.53
CA LEU A 127 4.71 10.44 -6.74
C LEU A 127 4.53 11.83 -6.13
N LEU A 128 3.38 12.44 -6.39
CA LEU A 128 3.02 13.72 -5.81
C LEU A 128 2.83 13.59 -4.29
N ASN A 129 3.22 14.62 -3.54
CA ASN A 129 3.11 14.63 -2.09
C ASN A 129 1.65 14.82 -1.65
N ILE A 130 1.03 13.74 -1.17
CA ILE A 130 -0.37 13.75 -0.75
C ILE A 130 -0.64 14.69 0.44
N ILE A 131 0.31 14.85 1.35
CA ILE A 131 0.16 15.74 2.51
C ILE A 131 0.02 17.19 2.04
N GLU A 132 0.91 17.66 1.15
CA GLU A 132 0.84 18.99 0.58
C GLU A 132 -0.45 19.23 -0.22
N GLU A 133 -0.88 18.23 -0.99
CA GLU A 133 -2.12 18.35 -1.77
C GLU A 133 -3.35 18.40 -0.86
N CYS A 134 -3.39 17.63 0.23
CA CYS A 134 -4.45 17.73 1.22
C CYS A 134 -4.47 19.07 1.96
N GLU A 135 -3.31 19.65 2.26
CA GLU A 135 -3.22 21.00 2.84
C GLU A 135 -3.79 22.05 1.87
N LYS A 136 -3.40 22.00 0.58
CA LYS A 136 -3.92 22.89 -0.48
C LYS A 136 -5.44 22.75 -0.66
N ALA A 137 -5.96 21.54 -0.52
CA ALA A 137 -7.40 21.23 -0.63
C ALA A 137 -8.21 21.58 0.63
N GLY A 138 -7.55 21.99 1.74
CA GLY A 138 -8.20 22.27 3.02
C GLY A 138 -8.60 21.02 3.81
N ASN A 139 -8.01 19.86 3.50
CA ASN A 139 -8.27 18.56 4.12
C ASN A 139 -7.03 17.96 4.81
N PRO A 140 -6.25 18.71 5.62
CA PRO A 140 -4.96 18.26 6.14
C PRO A 140 -5.06 17.02 7.03
N ASP A 141 -6.22 16.81 7.65
CA ASP A 141 -6.44 15.72 8.61
C ASP A 141 -6.85 14.38 7.96
N MET A 142 -7.02 14.36 6.63
CA MET A 142 -7.59 13.18 5.96
C MET A 142 -6.59 12.03 5.82
N VAL A 143 -5.26 12.29 5.88
CA VAL A 143 -4.23 11.32 5.53
C VAL A 143 -3.39 10.90 6.73
N TYR A 144 -3.16 9.58 6.82
CA TYR A 144 -2.09 8.97 7.58
C TYR A 144 -1.10 8.35 6.60
N GLU A 145 0.08 8.95 6.44
CA GLU A 145 1.14 8.39 5.61
C GLU A 145 2.14 7.61 6.47
N PHE A 146 2.46 6.40 6.01
CA PHE A 146 3.38 5.48 6.67
C PHE A 146 4.61 5.25 5.81
N VAL A 147 5.78 5.38 6.42
CA VAL A 147 7.05 5.03 5.81
C VAL A 147 7.85 4.14 6.76
N SER A 148 8.67 3.24 6.23
CA SER A 148 9.53 2.42 7.07
C SER A 148 10.81 1.99 6.36
N THR A 149 11.84 1.65 7.15
CA THR A 149 13.09 1.08 6.65
C THR A 149 13.09 -0.45 6.62
N SER A 150 11.93 -1.09 6.80
CA SER A 150 11.83 -2.56 6.85
C SER A 150 12.35 -3.25 5.60
N LYS A 151 12.26 -2.58 4.44
CA LYS A 151 12.75 -3.06 3.15
C LYS A 151 14.00 -2.30 2.67
N VAL A 152 14.54 -1.40 3.50
CA VAL A 152 15.74 -0.61 3.23
C VAL A 152 16.92 -1.13 4.03
N SER A 153 16.71 -1.53 5.29
CA SER A 153 17.73 -2.10 6.18
C SER A 153 17.46 -3.57 6.46
N TYR A 154 16.84 -3.89 7.61
CA TYR A 154 16.58 -5.26 8.03
C TYR A 154 15.10 -5.48 8.33
N PRO A 155 14.49 -6.57 7.81
CA PRO A 155 13.17 -7.01 8.25
C PRO A 155 13.17 -7.27 9.77
N GLY A 156 12.16 -6.74 10.46
CA GLY A 156 12.03 -6.89 11.92
C GLY A 156 12.88 -5.96 12.76
N ALA A 157 13.88 -5.28 12.18
CA ALA A 157 14.72 -4.27 12.84
C ALA A 157 14.60 -2.88 12.17
N GLY A 158 13.59 -2.68 11.36
CA GLY A 158 13.32 -1.38 10.74
C GLY A 158 12.84 -0.33 11.75
N ILE A 159 12.99 0.93 11.34
CA ILE A 159 12.30 2.06 11.97
C ILE A 159 11.17 2.51 11.05
N ALA A 160 10.12 3.08 11.63
CA ALA A 160 8.98 3.60 10.88
C ALA A 160 8.64 5.01 11.34
N ALA A 161 8.03 5.78 10.45
CA ALA A 161 7.47 7.07 10.77
C ALA A 161 6.03 7.16 10.29
N LEU A 162 5.23 7.92 11.04
CA LEU A 162 3.92 8.39 10.68
C LEU A 162 4.04 9.86 10.32
N ILE A 163 3.52 10.22 9.16
CA ILE A 163 3.44 11.58 8.66
C ILE A 163 1.97 11.94 8.53
N SER A 164 1.56 13.06 9.09
CA SER A 164 0.18 13.53 9.03
C SER A 164 0.11 14.98 9.53
N SER A 165 -1.10 15.56 9.61
CA SER A 165 -1.32 16.86 10.21
C SER A 165 -0.87 16.90 11.67
N GLU A 166 -0.56 18.09 12.19
CA GLU A 166 -0.19 18.29 13.60
C GLU A 166 -1.27 17.75 14.54
N ALA A 167 -2.54 17.96 14.19
CA ALA A 167 -3.67 17.49 14.99
C ALA A 167 -3.75 15.96 15.04
N ASN A 168 -3.56 15.26 13.91
CA ASN A 168 -3.50 13.80 13.87
C ASN A 168 -2.30 13.25 14.64
N LEU A 169 -1.14 13.89 14.50
CA LEU A 169 0.07 13.47 15.22
C LEU A 169 -0.04 13.64 16.72
N LYS A 170 -0.64 14.72 17.19
CA LYS A 170 -0.90 14.95 18.61
C LYS A 170 -1.77 13.85 19.21
N GLU A 171 -2.86 13.52 18.53
CA GLU A 171 -3.74 12.44 18.95
C GLU A 171 -3.04 11.08 18.94
N ALA A 172 -2.32 10.75 17.86
CA ALA A 172 -1.54 9.51 17.77
C ALA A 172 -0.51 9.40 18.91
N GLN A 173 0.13 10.51 19.29
CA GLN A 173 1.08 10.56 20.41
C GLN A 173 0.42 10.28 21.76
N GLU A 174 -0.78 10.80 22.00
CA GLU A 174 -1.53 10.52 23.23
C GLU A 174 -1.72 9.01 23.41
N TYR A 175 -2.13 8.29 22.37
CA TYR A 175 -2.28 6.83 22.42
C TYR A 175 -0.96 6.08 22.47
N MET A 176 0.04 6.54 21.76
CA MET A 176 1.38 5.93 21.79
C MET A 176 2.00 5.98 23.18
N ASN A 177 1.76 7.02 23.96
CA ASN A 177 2.27 7.16 25.33
C ASN A 177 1.78 6.05 26.28
N PHE A 178 0.60 5.48 26.01
CA PHE A 178 0.08 4.32 26.77
C PHE A 178 0.60 2.99 26.24
N GLN A 179 1.01 2.93 24.98
CA GLN A 179 1.49 1.70 24.34
C GLN A 179 2.99 1.49 24.52
N ILE A 180 3.77 2.57 24.56
CA ILE A 180 5.23 2.54 24.56
C ILE A 180 5.74 3.69 25.42
N ILE A 181 6.56 3.37 26.44
CA ILE A 181 7.26 4.37 27.26
C ILE A 181 8.36 5.07 26.42
N GLY A 182 8.96 4.38 25.49
CA GLY A 182 9.97 4.92 24.57
C GLY A 182 10.28 3.97 23.43
N HIS A 183 10.65 4.56 22.30
CA HIS A 183 11.06 3.81 21.13
C HIS A 183 12.46 3.24 21.28
N ASP A 184 12.80 2.19 20.52
CA ASP A 184 14.14 1.56 20.49
C ASP A 184 15.21 2.54 19.94
N LYS A 185 15.81 3.30 20.86
CA LYS A 185 16.84 4.30 20.55
C LYS A 185 18.13 3.67 20.02
N LEU A 186 18.44 2.44 20.43
CA LEU A 186 19.63 1.74 19.91
C LEU A 186 19.44 1.41 18.44
N ASN A 187 18.27 0.95 18.06
CA ASN A 187 17.97 0.67 16.67
C ASN A 187 17.95 1.95 15.81
N GLN A 188 17.39 3.04 16.33
CA GLN A 188 17.46 4.34 15.67
C GLN A 188 18.91 4.78 15.48
N LEU A 189 19.76 4.66 16.51
CA LEU A 189 21.18 5.01 16.43
C LEU A 189 21.94 4.14 15.42
N ARG A 190 21.61 2.84 15.31
CA ARG A 190 22.18 1.96 14.27
C ARG A 190 21.90 2.49 12.88
N HIS A 191 20.66 2.90 12.60
CA HIS A 191 20.26 3.48 11.31
C HIS A 191 20.99 4.79 11.04
N VAL A 192 21.06 5.69 12.02
CA VAL A 192 21.82 6.95 11.89
C VAL A 192 23.30 6.70 11.60
N LYS A 193 23.93 5.77 12.31
CA LYS A 193 25.34 5.45 12.09
C LYS A 193 25.62 4.76 10.75
N PHE A 194 24.68 3.92 10.28
CA PHE A 194 24.83 3.19 9.04
C PHE A 194 24.60 4.07 7.83
N PHE A 195 23.49 4.81 7.80
CA PHE A 195 23.11 5.64 6.67
C PHE A 195 23.75 7.03 6.69
N GLN A 196 23.99 7.57 7.88
CA GLN A 196 24.51 8.91 8.15
C GLN A 196 23.58 10.06 7.67
N ASN A 197 23.15 10.01 6.41
CA ASN A 197 22.28 11.00 5.77
C ASN A 197 21.44 10.37 4.65
N LEU A 198 20.70 11.19 3.91
CA LEU A 198 19.86 10.74 2.82
C LEU A 198 20.67 10.07 1.68
N ASP A 199 21.85 10.60 1.37
CA ASP A 199 22.70 10.00 0.34
C ASP A 199 23.13 8.58 0.70
N GLY A 200 23.40 8.32 1.99
CA GLY A 200 23.68 6.97 2.47
C GLY A 200 22.50 6.02 2.30
N VAL A 201 21.29 6.49 2.52
CA VAL A 201 20.05 5.72 2.24
C VAL A 201 19.93 5.43 0.74
N MET A 202 20.08 6.44 -0.10
CA MET A 202 19.95 6.29 -1.56
C MET A 202 21.04 5.37 -2.13
N ASN A 203 22.27 5.46 -1.63
CA ASN A 203 23.36 4.56 -2.02
C ASN A 203 23.08 3.11 -1.62
N GLN A 204 22.45 2.88 -0.46
CA GLN A 204 22.02 1.54 -0.07
C GLN A 204 20.94 1.01 -1.01
N MET A 205 19.98 1.84 -1.41
CA MET A 205 18.93 1.44 -2.33
C MET A 205 19.45 1.14 -3.74
N LYS A 206 20.48 1.84 -4.22
CA LYS A 206 21.17 1.48 -5.47
C LYS A 206 21.76 0.08 -5.43
N LYS A 207 22.41 -0.32 -4.31
CA LYS A 207 22.90 -1.69 -4.14
C LYS A 207 21.79 -2.74 -4.14
N HIS A 208 20.62 -2.41 -3.56
CA HIS A 208 19.45 -3.27 -3.67
C HIS A 208 18.98 -3.40 -5.12
N ALA A 209 18.91 -2.29 -5.84
CA ALA A 209 18.53 -2.29 -7.26
C ALA A 209 19.49 -3.14 -8.12
N GLU A 210 20.80 -3.07 -7.87
CA GLU A 210 21.81 -3.91 -8.56
C GLU A 210 21.56 -5.41 -8.38
N ILE A 211 21.02 -5.83 -7.23
CA ILE A 211 20.69 -7.23 -6.94
C ILE A 211 19.34 -7.62 -7.53
N LEU A 212 18.36 -6.73 -7.50
CA LEU A 212 16.98 -7.02 -7.89
C LEU A 212 16.75 -6.89 -9.39
N ARG A 213 17.31 -5.86 -10.02
CA ARG A 213 17.10 -5.57 -11.44
C ARG A 213 17.36 -6.76 -12.36
N PRO A 214 18.48 -7.49 -12.27
CA PRO A 214 18.72 -8.64 -13.14
C PRO A 214 17.66 -9.73 -12.98
N LYS A 215 17.08 -9.89 -11.78
CA LYS A 215 16.02 -10.89 -11.54
C LYS A 215 14.72 -10.47 -12.21
N PHE A 216 14.38 -9.19 -12.12
CA PHE A 216 13.19 -8.63 -12.79
C PHE A 216 13.34 -8.76 -14.31
N GLU A 217 14.50 -8.36 -14.85
CA GLU A 217 14.76 -8.41 -16.29
C GLU A 217 14.72 -9.84 -16.82
N ALA A 218 15.28 -10.80 -16.09
CA ALA A 218 15.24 -12.21 -16.51
C ALA A 218 13.81 -12.76 -16.55
N ILE A 219 13.00 -12.47 -15.54
CA ILE A 219 11.60 -12.91 -15.51
C ILE A 219 10.81 -12.26 -16.63
N LEU A 220 10.92 -10.93 -16.80
CA LEU A 220 10.20 -10.18 -17.84
C LEU A 220 10.62 -10.64 -19.23
N GLN A 221 11.92 -10.88 -19.44
CA GLN A 221 12.42 -11.39 -20.71
C GLN A 221 11.82 -12.75 -21.08
N VAL A 222 11.78 -13.69 -20.13
CA VAL A 222 11.20 -15.03 -20.38
C VAL A 222 9.70 -14.91 -20.65
N MET A 223 8.96 -14.12 -19.86
CA MET A 223 7.54 -13.93 -20.11
C MET A 223 7.26 -13.27 -21.46
N ASP A 224 8.05 -12.26 -21.82
CA ASP A 224 7.92 -11.59 -23.13
C ASP A 224 8.23 -12.53 -24.30
N GLN A 225 9.23 -13.41 -24.17
CA GLN A 225 9.61 -14.37 -25.22
C GLN A 225 8.63 -15.53 -25.35
N GLU A 226 8.17 -16.09 -24.25
CA GLU A 226 7.41 -17.34 -24.24
C GLU A 226 5.89 -17.13 -24.24
N LEU A 227 5.40 -16.01 -23.68
CA LEU A 227 3.97 -15.82 -23.47
C LEU A 227 3.38 -14.64 -24.25
N SER A 228 4.22 -13.71 -24.75
CA SER A 228 3.73 -12.55 -25.49
C SER A 228 3.02 -12.97 -26.79
N GLY A 229 1.88 -12.35 -27.07
CA GLY A 229 1.09 -12.62 -28.28
C GLY A 229 0.22 -13.86 -28.22
N LEU A 230 0.30 -14.68 -27.15
CA LEU A 230 -0.57 -15.87 -27.01
C LEU A 230 -1.98 -15.53 -26.51
N GLY A 231 -2.19 -14.34 -25.93
CA GLY A 231 -3.49 -13.91 -25.40
C GLY A 231 -3.95 -14.68 -24.17
N ILE A 232 -3.04 -15.35 -23.45
CA ILE A 232 -3.36 -16.22 -22.30
C ILE A 232 -3.04 -15.58 -20.96
N ALA A 233 -2.27 -14.50 -20.93
CA ALA A 233 -1.88 -13.78 -19.74
C ALA A 233 -1.44 -12.37 -20.05
N SER A 234 -1.41 -11.53 -19.01
CA SER A 234 -0.75 -10.22 -19.00
C SER A 234 0.09 -10.06 -17.73
N TRP A 235 1.07 -9.16 -17.77
CA TRP A 235 1.95 -8.90 -16.65
C TRP A 235 2.41 -7.45 -16.62
N THR A 236 2.71 -6.97 -15.43
CA THR A 236 3.22 -5.61 -15.24
C THR A 236 4.73 -5.53 -15.47
N LYS A 237 5.22 -4.36 -15.88
CA LYS A 237 6.65 -4.05 -16.09
C LYS A 237 7.04 -2.86 -15.21
N PRO A 238 7.21 -3.06 -13.89
CA PRO A 238 7.43 -1.97 -12.97
C PRO A 238 8.83 -1.36 -13.06
N ASN A 239 8.94 -0.06 -12.79
CA ASN A 239 10.24 0.64 -12.66
C ASN A 239 10.84 0.55 -11.25
N GLY A 240 10.13 -0.10 -10.32
CA GLY A 240 10.55 -0.22 -8.92
C GLY A 240 9.72 -1.22 -8.13
N GLY A 241 9.96 -1.26 -6.82
CA GLY A 241 9.28 -2.19 -5.93
C GLY A 241 9.85 -3.60 -5.93
N TYR A 242 9.02 -4.57 -5.54
CA TYR A 242 9.44 -5.97 -5.34
C TYR A 242 8.60 -6.99 -6.11
N PHE A 243 7.62 -6.54 -6.91
CA PHE A 243 6.62 -7.42 -7.47
C PHE A 243 6.44 -7.22 -8.97
N ILE A 244 6.16 -8.32 -9.65
CA ILE A 244 5.59 -8.35 -10.99
C ILE A 244 4.24 -9.01 -10.84
N SER A 245 3.15 -8.32 -11.17
CA SER A 245 1.82 -8.91 -11.21
C SER A 245 1.64 -9.70 -12.49
N PHE A 246 1.07 -10.88 -12.36
CA PHE A 246 0.75 -11.77 -13.47
C PHE A 246 -0.73 -12.10 -13.42
N ASP A 247 -1.44 -11.70 -14.46
CA ASP A 247 -2.87 -11.94 -14.61
C ASP A 247 -3.09 -12.99 -15.70
N ALA A 248 -3.63 -14.13 -15.30
CA ALA A 248 -3.95 -15.24 -16.18
C ALA A 248 -5.36 -15.11 -16.76
N MET A 249 -5.74 -16.03 -17.64
CA MET A 249 -7.14 -16.19 -18.03
C MET A 249 -8.02 -16.52 -16.80
N GLU A 250 -9.27 -16.10 -16.83
CA GLU A 250 -10.26 -16.39 -15.79
C GLU A 250 -10.32 -17.88 -15.46
N GLY A 251 -10.41 -18.20 -14.16
CA GLY A 251 -10.45 -19.57 -13.64
C GLY A 251 -9.13 -20.33 -13.69
N CYS A 252 -8.01 -19.64 -13.95
CA CYS A 252 -6.71 -20.31 -14.17
C CYS A 252 -5.68 -20.08 -13.06
N ALA A 253 -5.80 -19.02 -12.24
CA ALA A 253 -4.76 -18.63 -11.29
C ALA A 253 -4.39 -19.75 -10.32
N LYS A 254 -5.35 -20.40 -9.67
CA LYS A 254 -5.08 -21.52 -8.74
C LYS A 254 -4.34 -22.67 -9.39
N LYS A 255 -4.71 -23.03 -10.64
CA LYS A 255 -4.07 -24.12 -11.40
C LYS A 255 -2.64 -23.73 -11.79
N ILE A 256 -2.41 -22.48 -12.19
CA ILE A 256 -1.09 -21.96 -12.56
C ILE A 256 -0.18 -21.96 -11.34
N VAL A 257 -0.61 -21.43 -10.22
CA VAL A 257 0.17 -21.44 -8.96
C VAL A 257 0.54 -22.86 -8.54
N ALA A 258 -0.39 -23.81 -8.64
CA ALA A 258 -0.12 -25.22 -8.32
C ALA A 258 0.94 -25.83 -9.27
N LYS A 259 0.79 -25.65 -10.58
CA LYS A 259 1.75 -26.14 -11.58
C LYS A 259 3.12 -25.47 -11.48
N ALA A 260 3.15 -24.15 -11.23
CA ALA A 260 4.39 -23.42 -10.99
C ALA A 260 5.16 -24.00 -9.80
N LYS A 261 4.45 -24.32 -8.72
CA LYS A 261 5.03 -24.96 -7.53
C LYS A 261 5.61 -26.35 -7.84
N GLU A 262 4.91 -27.16 -8.61
CA GLU A 262 5.41 -28.46 -9.08
C GLU A 262 6.68 -28.31 -9.91
N ALA A 263 6.79 -27.25 -10.72
CA ALA A 263 7.97 -26.92 -11.49
C ALA A 263 9.09 -26.24 -10.69
N GLY A 264 8.91 -26.02 -9.37
CA GLY A 264 9.91 -25.42 -8.49
C GLY A 264 9.84 -23.89 -8.40
N LEU A 265 8.81 -23.25 -8.98
CA LEU A 265 8.58 -21.81 -8.88
C LEU A 265 7.54 -21.51 -7.80
N THR A 266 7.95 -20.77 -6.76
CA THR A 266 7.02 -20.32 -5.71
C THR A 266 6.46 -18.95 -6.07
N MET A 267 5.14 -18.85 -6.16
CA MET A 267 4.39 -17.62 -6.39
C MET A 267 3.55 -17.28 -5.14
N THR A 268 3.10 -16.03 -5.05
CA THR A 268 2.03 -15.66 -4.11
C THR A 268 0.79 -16.50 -4.40
N GLY A 269 0.09 -16.95 -3.37
CA GLY A 269 -1.10 -17.79 -3.53
C GLY A 269 -2.20 -17.04 -4.30
N ALA A 270 -2.87 -17.74 -5.22
CA ALA A 270 -3.98 -17.18 -5.97
C ALA A 270 -5.07 -16.62 -5.03
N GLY A 271 -5.58 -15.44 -5.34
CA GLY A 271 -6.58 -14.74 -4.53
C GLY A 271 -6.03 -14.04 -3.27
N ALA A 272 -4.76 -14.21 -2.92
CA ALA A 272 -4.18 -13.56 -1.73
C ALA A 272 -4.19 -12.02 -1.83
N THR A 273 -4.24 -11.50 -3.04
CA THR A 273 -4.27 -10.08 -3.38
C THR A 273 -5.68 -9.45 -3.33
N TYR A 274 -6.66 -10.23 -2.85
CA TYR A 274 -8.07 -9.81 -2.70
C TYR A 274 -8.56 -9.97 -1.26
N PRO A 275 -9.50 -9.12 -0.80
CA PRO A 275 -10.21 -9.33 0.45
C PRO A 275 -10.81 -10.73 0.57
N TYR A 276 -10.74 -11.31 1.77
CA TYR A 276 -11.24 -12.65 2.06
C TYR A 276 -10.64 -13.76 1.18
N HIS A 277 -9.48 -13.52 0.55
CA HIS A 277 -8.85 -14.41 -0.43
C HIS A 277 -9.78 -14.78 -1.60
N ASN A 278 -10.70 -13.90 -1.94
CA ASN A 278 -11.70 -14.11 -2.98
C ASN A 278 -11.44 -13.22 -4.18
N ASP A 279 -10.64 -13.70 -5.14
CA ASP A 279 -10.57 -13.13 -6.47
C ASP A 279 -11.78 -13.65 -7.28
N PRO A 280 -12.73 -12.76 -7.67
CA PRO A 280 -13.92 -13.19 -8.40
C PRO A 280 -13.63 -13.83 -9.75
N GLN A 281 -12.49 -13.49 -10.35
CA GLN A 281 -12.09 -13.98 -11.68
C GLN A 281 -11.13 -15.17 -11.61
N ASP A 282 -10.55 -15.46 -10.44
CA ASP A 282 -9.47 -16.47 -10.29
C ASP A 282 -8.38 -16.28 -11.36
N SER A 283 -7.90 -15.04 -11.51
CA SER A 283 -6.94 -14.63 -12.53
C SER A 283 -5.61 -14.11 -11.96
N ASN A 284 -5.60 -13.63 -10.70
CA ASN A 284 -4.43 -13.04 -10.04
C ASN A 284 -3.96 -13.82 -8.80
#